data_ddbae88928cf3d69e05c1eccd56cb8b2
#
_entry.id   ddbae88928cf3d69e05c1eccd56cb8b2
#
_cell.length_a   1.000
_cell.length_b   1.000
_cell.length_c   1.000
_cell.angle_alpha   90.00
_cell.angle_beta   90.00
_cell.angle_gamma   90.00
#
_symmetry.space_group_name_H-M   'P 1'
#
loop_
_entity.id
_entity.type
_entity.pdbx_description
1 polymer ?
#
loop_
_entity_poly.entity_id
_entity_poly.type
_entity_poly.pdbx_seq_one_letter_code
_entity_poly.pdbx_strand_id
1 'polypeptide(L)'
;MAGYFRATRSAFNTTSSFKICEVTQRTIGDFHLSRRSLMKRGLGLALGAPLLKLSALAQTSKRISPASMVPASQLTPEDDAFLEEMERLQFCYFWEQTNPETGLVKDRSNVRATDKSVVASIAATGFGLTAICIGQKRGYVSMVDARKRVINTLRFLWKKLPNHRGFFYHFANLNTGERIWDSEVSSVDTAILLCGILTCRQYFENSDVNQLADAVFNRVDWTWLSEDTSLLPHGWTPEIGFLPYRWDGYSELMMMYLLGMGSSAHPLRVDTWNAWKRTIFEYDGLRYIGAFAPLFIHQYSQAWFDFRSKRDRYADYFQNSVIATEVHRRFCLELRGQFPDYSEDFWGITASDSANGYVVWGGPPAIGPIDGSVAPSAAGGSLPFMPQPTIRVLRHIKNNYGDRAWSAYGFVNALNPARGWYDTDVVGIDTGVTMIMAENARTGFVWETFMKNPEAKRGMQLAGFQTYYQPSVE
;
A
#
# COMPACT_ATOMS: atom_id res chain seq x y z
N MET A 1 48.59 -2.42 46.97
CA MET A 1 48.85 -1.11 47.56
C MET A 1 47.74 -0.21 47.03
N ALA A 2 46.66 -0.01 47.68
CA ALA A 2 46.34 0.71 48.91
C ALA A 2 46.44 2.23 48.74
N GLY A 3 45.33 2.89 48.98
CA GLY A 3 45.12 4.24 49.44
C GLY A 3 44.03 5.00 48.68
N TYR A 4 42.76 5.05 49.01
CA TYR A 4 41.96 5.69 50.08
C TYR A 4 42.30 7.19 50.31
N PHE A 5 41.25 8.04 50.13
CA PHE A 5 40.70 9.06 51.04
C PHE A 5 39.62 9.85 50.31
N ARG A 6 38.44 9.86 50.65
CA ARG A 6 37.41 10.32 51.59
C ARG A 6 37.34 11.85 51.81
N ALA A 7 36.18 12.37 51.43
CA ALA A 7 35.23 13.29 52.09
C ALA A 7 35.63 14.74 52.37
N THR A 8 34.74 15.69 52.10
CA THR A 8 33.81 16.28 53.10
C THR A 8 32.80 17.24 52.49
N ARG A 9 31.59 17.26 53.11
CA ARG A 9 30.42 18.13 52.90
C ARG A 9 30.69 19.59 53.30
N SER A 10 29.96 20.54 52.70
CA SER A 10 29.14 21.46 53.51
C SER A 10 28.06 22.18 52.65
N ALA A 11 26.91 22.35 53.27
CA ALA A 11 25.70 22.95 52.79
C ALA A 11 25.70 24.47 52.92
N PHE A 12 24.85 25.18 52.15
CA PHE A 12 23.82 26.09 52.72
C PHE A 12 22.92 26.66 51.61
N ASN A 13 21.61 26.53 51.86
CA ASN A 13 20.38 27.14 51.41
C ASN A 13 20.46 28.54 50.76
N THR A 14 19.59 28.87 49.77
CA THR A 14 18.19 29.30 49.89
C THR A 14 17.60 29.74 48.56
N THR A 15 16.36 29.21 48.30
CA THR A 15 15.17 29.81 47.67
C THR A 15 15.24 30.56 46.36
N SER A 16 14.58 30.02 45.31
CA SER A 16 13.28 30.50 44.78
C SER A 16 13.06 30.01 43.34
N SER A 17 12.07 29.20 43.20
CA SER A 17 11.14 29.00 42.06
C SER A 17 11.56 29.40 40.66
N PHE A 18 11.86 28.38 39.84
CA PHE A 18 11.26 28.18 38.51
C PHE A 18 11.49 26.72 38.11
N LYS A 19 10.40 25.93 38.11
CA LYS A 19 10.38 24.56 37.59
C LYS A 19 10.46 24.64 36.07
N ILE A 20 11.66 24.45 35.52
CA ILE A 20 11.86 24.01 34.15
C ILE A 20 11.96 22.50 34.22
N CYS A 21 11.00 21.85 33.58
CA CYS A 21 10.91 20.41 33.46
C CYS A 21 12.15 19.93 32.65
N GLU A 22 13.11 19.30 33.30
CA GLU A 22 14.12 18.49 32.62
C GLU A 22 13.44 17.31 31.98
N VAL A 23 13.21 17.41 30.66
CA VAL A 23 12.94 16.24 29.83
C VAL A 23 14.28 15.54 29.61
N THR A 24 14.48 14.49 30.38
CA THR A 24 15.52 13.50 30.15
C THR A 24 15.48 13.10 28.68
N GLN A 25 16.58 13.31 27.98
CA GLN A 25 16.89 12.68 26.71
C GLN A 25 16.86 11.15 26.89
N ARG A 26 15.69 10.56 26.72
CA ARG A 26 15.59 9.16 26.36
C ARG A 26 15.87 9.09 24.87
N THR A 27 16.93 8.41 24.52
CA THR A 27 17.24 7.91 23.20
C THR A 27 15.93 7.54 22.49
N ILE A 28 15.66 8.22 21.39
CA ILE A 28 14.56 7.90 20.48
C ILE A 28 14.95 6.57 19.84
N GLY A 29 14.47 5.47 20.43
CA GLY A 29 14.38 4.21 19.73
C GLY A 29 13.35 4.40 18.63
N ASP A 30 13.70 4.08 17.40
CA ASP A 30 12.88 4.18 16.20
C ASP A 30 11.52 3.52 16.38
N PHE A 31 10.50 4.31 16.72
CA PHE A 31 9.11 3.87 16.71
C PHE A 31 8.59 3.95 15.27
N HIS A 32 8.87 2.93 14.49
CA HIS A 32 8.17 2.72 13.22
C HIS A 32 6.70 2.37 13.50
N LEU A 33 5.86 3.37 13.47
CA LEU A 33 4.42 3.19 13.58
C LEU A 33 3.88 2.60 12.27
N SER A 34 3.23 1.44 12.33
CA SER A 34 2.56 0.87 11.17
C SER A 34 1.44 1.79 10.68
N ARG A 35 1.07 1.72 9.39
CA ARG A 35 -0.09 2.43 8.81
C ARG A 35 -1.33 2.37 9.72
N ARG A 36 -1.54 1.27 10.41
CA ARG A 36 -2.66 1.01 11.32
C ARG A 36 -2.53 1.70 12.68
N SER A 37 -1.33 1.79 13.22
CA SER A 37 -1.11 2.51 14.49
C SER A 37 -1.40 4.01 14.35
N LEU A 38 -1.16 4.57 13.15
CA LEU A 38 -1.45 5.97 12.84
C LEU A 38 -2.93 6.22 12.55
N MET A 39 -3.64 5.31 11.89
CA MET A 39 -5.10 5.39 11.77
C MET A 39 -5.80 5.43 13.14
N LYS A 40 -5.26 4.72 14.14
CA LYS A 40 -5.77 4.75 15.52
C LYS A 40 -5.61 6.11 16.20
N ARG A 41 -4.54 6.87 15.91
CA ARG A 41 -4.27 8.19 16.49
C ARG A 41 -4.99 9.32 15.76
N GLY A 42 -5.26 9.19 14.46
CA GLY A 42 -6.00 10.17 13.68
C GLY A 42 -7.46 10.32 14.09
N LEU A 43 -8.09 9.26 14.59
CA LEU A 43 -9.47 9.31 15.11
C LEU A 43 -9.60 9.98 16.49
N GLY A 44 -8.53 10.10 17.25
CA GLY A 44 -8.54 10.69 18.60
C GLY A 44 -8.27 12.19 18.65
N LEU A 45 -7.81 12.83 17.57
CA LEU A 45 -7.41 14.24 17.53
C LEU A 45 -8.37 15.16 16.75
N ALA A 46 -9.51 14.65 16.29
CA ALA A 46 -10.49 15.42 15.51
C ALA A 46 -11.39 16.35 16.31
N LEU A 47 -11.11 16.59 17.60
CA LEU A 47 -11.85 17.54 18.43
C LEU A 47 -10.98 18.77 18.71
N GLY A 48 -10.83 19.68 17.74
CA GLY A 48 -10.19 20.96 18.03
C GLY A 48 -9.64 21.79 16.88
N ALA A 49 -9.99 21.54 15.62
CA ALA A 49 -9.62 22.46 14.55
C ALA A 49 -10.80 23.37 14.17
N PRO A 50 -10.60 24.70 13.98
CA PRO A 50 -11.69 25.59 13.59
C PRO A 50 -12.17 25.26 12.19
N LEU A 51 -13.48 25.08 12.03
CA LEU A 51 -14.20 25.00 10.78
C LEU A 51 -13.96 26.27 9.95
N LEU A 52 -13.05 26.21 8.99
CA LEU A 52 -12.95 27.23 7.94
C LEU A 52 -14.19 27.14 7.06
N LYS A 53 -15.04 28.17 7.12
CA LYS A 53 -16.15 28.34 6.20
C LYS A 53 -15.61 28.53 4.79
N LEU A 54 -15.67 27.52 3.95
CA LEU A 54 -15.50 27.67 2.51
C LEU A 54 -16.74 28.36 1.94
N SER A 55 -16.59 29.61 1.59
CA SER A 55 -17.58 30.37 0.82
C SER A 55 -17.67 29.80 -0.58
N ALA A 56 -18.84 29.33 -0.96
CA ALA A 56 -19.16 28.85 -2.29
C ALA A 56 -19.02 30.01 -3.33
N LEU A 57 -17.95 29.99 -4.10
CA LEU A 57 -17.86 30.69 -5.38
C LEU A 57 -18.41 29.72 -6.44
N ALA A 58 -19.68 29.91 -6.77
CA ALA A 58 -20.31 29.23 -7.90
C ALA A 58 -19.70 29.73 -9.22
N GLN A 59 -18.69 29.05 -9.71
CA GLN A 59 -18.31 29.13 -11.11
C GLN A 59 -19.00 28.02 -11.88
N THR A 60 -19.73 28.40 -12.93
CA THR A 60 -20.41 27.50 -13.87
C THR A 60 -19.37 26.62 -14.58
N SER A 61 -19.06 25.45 -14.02
CA SER A 61 -18.23 24.46 -14.69
C SER A 61 -19.09 23.65 -15.67
N LYS A 62 -18.64 23.56 -16.91
CA LYS A 62 -19.21 22.64 -17.91
C LYS A 62 -19.14 21.22 -17.34
N ARG A 63 -20.29 20.56 -17.22
CA ARG A 63 -20.38 19.15 -16.84
C ARG A 63 -19.55 18.34 -17.83
N ILE A 64 -18.45 17.76 -17.36
CA ILE A 64 -17.72 16.75 -18.11
C ILE A 64 -18.52 15.45 -17.94
N SER A 65 -19.03 14.93 -19.04
CA SER A 65 -19.71 13.64 -19.04
C SER A 65 -18.73 12.54 -18.64
N PRO A 66 -19.14 11.53 -17.82
CA PRO A 66 -18.30 10.39 -17.51
C PRO A 66 -17.82 9.58 -18.73
N ALA A 67 -18.43 9.79 -19.89
CA ALA A 67 -18.14 9.09 -21.15
C ALA A 67 -16.84 9.51 -21.86
N SER A 68 -16.10 10.51 -21.37
CA SER A 68 -14.87 10.98 -22.03
C SER A 68 -13.56 10.49 -21.38
N MET A 69 -13.61 9.44 -20.54
CA MET A 69 -12.40 8.90 -19.94
C MET A 69 -11.81 7.81 -20.83
N VAL A 70 -10.68 8.13 -21.41
CA VAL A 70 -9.98 7.40 -22.47
C VAL A 70 -9.48 6.03 -22.03
N PRO A 71 -9.58 4.98 -22.89
CA PRO A 71 -9.06 3.64 -22.59
C PRO A 71 -7.54 3.61 -22.38
N ALA A 72 -7.08 2.64 -21.59
CA ALA A 72 -5.67 2.41 -21.20
C ALA A 72 -4.70 2.16 -22.41
N SER A 73 -5.18 2.08 -23.63
CA SER A 73 -4.40 1.75 -24.85
C SER A 73 -3.63 2.91 -25.48
N GLN A 74 -3.39 4.02 -24.77
CA GLN A 74 -2.75 5.22 -25.35
C GLN A 74 -1.43 5.59 -24.65
N LEU A 75 -0.61 4.61 -24.32
CA LEU A 75 0.78 4.87 -23.98
C LEU A 75 1.57 5.14 -25.28
N THR A 76 2.33 6.24 -25.30
CA THR A 76 3.30 6.46 -26.37
C THR A 76 4.50 5.52 -26.22
N PRO A 77 5.30 5.27 -27.27
CA PRO A 77 6.54 4.52 -27.13
C PRO A 77 7.49 5.09 -26.08
N GLU A 78 7.52 6.41 -25.92
CA GLU A 78 8.32 7.11 -24.90
C GLU A 78 7.77 6.88 -23.49
N ASP A 79 6.44 6.79 -23.34
CA ASP A 79 5.81 6.45 -22.05
C ASP A 79 6.12 5.02 -21.68
N ASP A 80 6.00 4.08 -22.63
CA ASP A 80 6.32 2.68 -22.41
C ASP A 80 7.79 2.48 -22.03
N ALA A 81 8.72 3.15 -22.70
CA ALA A 81 10.14 3.11 -22.37
C ALA A 81 10.46 3.67 -20.97
N PHE A 82 9.79 4.75 -20.58
CA PHE A 82 9.92 5.31 -19.23
C PHE A 82 9.40 4.34 -18.14
N LEU A 83 8.24 3.74 -18.37
CA LEU A 83 7.67 2.75 -17.44
C LEU A 83 8.55 1.49 -17.37
N GLU A 84 9.12 1.04 -18.50
CA GLU A 84 10.07 -0.08 -18.53
C GLU A 84 11.31 0.19 -17.67
N GLU A 85 11.90 1.39 -17.79
CA GLU A 85 13.03 1.79 -16.95
C GLU A 85 12.66 1.78 -15.47
N MET A 86 11.51 2.34 -15.13
CA MET A 86 11.00 2.39 -13.76
C MET A 86 10.78 0.98 -13.18
N GLU A 87 10.08 0.12 -13.93
CA GLU A 87 9.80 -1.27 -13.51
C GLU A 87 11.08 -2.07 -13.31
N ARG A 88 12.08 -1.90 -14.17
CA ARG A 88 13.37 -2.57 -14.06
C ARG A 88 14.10 -2.20 -12.77
N LEU A 89 14.11 -0.92 -12.39
CA LEU A 89 14.72 -0.47 -11.14
C LEU A 89 13.91 -0.94 -9.92
N GLN A 90 12.59 -0.92 -10.00
CA GLN A 90 11.71 -1.42 -8.94
C GLN A 90 11.87 -2.94 -8.76
N PHE A 91 12.05 -3.70 -9.84
CA PHE A 91 12.41 -5.11 -9.78
C PHE A 91 13.72 -5.33 -9.00
N CYS A 92 14.74 -4.47 -9.19
CA CYS A 92 16.00 -4.56 -8.45
C CYS A 92 15.78 -4.45 -6.93
N TYR A 93 14.85 -3.60 -6.47
CA TYR A 93 14.47 -3.58 -5.05
C TYR A 93 14.02 -4.96 -4.55
N PHE A 94 13.06 -5.57 -5.24
CA PHE A 94 12.52 -6.87 -4.83
C PHE A 94 13.51 -8.03 -5.01
N TRP A 95 14.49 -7.88 -5.89
CA TRP A 95 15.50 -8.88 -6.09
C TRP A 95 16.65 -8.79 -5.08
N GLU A 96 17.12 -7.58 -4.78
CA GLU A 96 18.29 -7.29 -3.96
C GLU A 96 17.97 -7.12 -2.48
N GLN A 97 16.81 -6.51 -2.15
CA GLN A 97 16.37 -6.29 -0.77
C GLN A 97 15.55 -7.47 -0.21
N THR A 98 15.72 -8.63 -0.79
CA THR A 98 15.15 -9.91 -0.36
C THR A 98 16.23 -10.83 0.16
N ASN A 99 16.01 -11.43 1.32
CA ASN A 99 16.91 -12.49 1.79
C ASN A 99 16.70 -13.75 0.92
N PRO A 100 17.74 -14.27 0.24
CA PRO A 100 17.61 -15.38 -0.71
C PRO A 100 17.22 -16.72 -0.07
N GLU A 101 17.45 -16.89 1.25
CA GLU A 101 17.13 -18.12 1.98
C GLU A 101 15.69 -18.12 2.50
N THR A 102 15.23 -17.00 3.04
CA THR A 102 13.87 -16.87 3.57
C THR A 102 12.87 -16.42 2.49
N GLY A 103 13.32 -15.70 1.49
CA GLY A 103 12.49 -15.07 0.48
C GLY A 103 11.69 -13.88 1.00
N LEU A 104 11.90 -13.47 2.25
CA LEU A 104 11.25 -12.28 2.82
C LEU A 104 11.87 -11.02 2.23
N VAL A 105 11.02 -10.05 1.93
CA VAL A 105 11.39 -8.74 1.39
C VAL A 105 11.42 -7.71 2.51
N LYS A 106 12.46 -6.86 2.55
CA LYS A 106 12.52 -5.72 3.46
C LYS A 106 11.26 -4.85 3.35
N ASP A 107 10.81 -4.30 4.47
CA ASP A 107 9.75 -3.28 4.50
C ASP A 107 10.19 -2.05 3.71
N ARG A 108 11.40 -1.57 3.98
CA ARG A 108 12.04 -0.42 3.33
C ARG A 108 13.55 -0.57 3.25
N SER A 109 14.17 0.23 2.42
CA SER A 109 15.60 0.32 2.33
C SER A 109 16.05 1.75 2.12
N ASN A 110 17.02 2.21 2.96
CA ASN A 110 17.66 3.50 2.76
C ASN A 110 18.58 3.43 1.53
N VAL A 111 18.39 4.35 0.58
CA VAL A 111 19.14 4.39 -0.68
C VAL A 111 20.22 5.47 -0.71
N ARG A 112 20.40 6.18 0.39
CA ARG A 112 21.43 7.23 0.54
C ARG A 112 22.52 6.87 1.56
N ALA A 113 22.29 5.80 2.35
CA ALA A 113 23.23 5.29 3.34
C ALA A 113 23.23 3.77 3.37
N THR A 114 24.20 3.18 4.05
CA THR A 114 24.21 1.71 4.26
C THR A 114 23.05 1.31 5.16
N ASP A 115 22.10 0.59 4.61
CA ASP A 115 20.93 0.10 5.34
C ASP A 115 21.22 -1.25 6.01
N LYS A 116 21.17 -1.26 7.35
CA LYS A 116 21.35 -2.46 8.19
C LYS A 116 20.04 -3.01 8.72
N SER A 117 18.89 -2.47 8.31
CA SER A 117 17.59 -2.95 8.74
C SER A 117 17.38 -4.41 8.35
N VAL A 118 16.82 -5.17 9.28
CA VAL A 118 16.39 -6.57 9.10
C VAL A 118 14.89 -6.74 9.21
N VAL A 119 14.16 -5.65 9.05
CA VAL A 119 12.69 -5.67 9.10
C VAL A 119 12.14 -6.03 7.74
N ALA A 120 11.43 -7.16 7.67
CA ALA A 120 10.69 -7.59 6.50
C ALA A 120 9.19 -7.33 6.70
N SER A 121 8.50 -7.01 5.60
CA SER A 121 7.04 -6.93 5.52
C SER A 121 6.49 -8.10 4.72
N ILE A 122 5.44 -8.76 5.24
CA ILE A 122 4.79 -9.84 4.49
C ILE A 122 4.03 -9.29 3.27
N ALA A 123 3.50 -8.06 3.34
CA ALA A 123 2.91 -7.39 2.19
C ALA A 123 3.96 -7.07 1.11
N ALA A 124 5.12 -6.51 1.49
CA ALA A 124 6.22 -6.30 0.55
C ALA A 124 6.69 -7.62 -0.08
N THR A 125 6.66 -8.73 0.67
CA THR A 125 6.95 -10.08 0.14
C THR A 125 5.91 -10.50 -0.89
N GLY A 126 4.63 -10.22 -0.69
CA GLY A 126 3.56 -10.47 -1.66
C GLY A 126 3.73 -9.68 -2.96
N PHE A 127 4.04 -8.39 -2.86
CA PHE A 127 4.41 -7.56 -4.00
C PHE A 127 5.66 -8.12 -4.71
N GLY A 128 6.68 -8.51 -3.94
CA GLY A 128 7.93 -9.08 -4.46
C GLY A 128 7.73 -10.38 -5.24
N LEU A 129 6.86 -11.27 -4.79
CA LEU A 129 6.50 -12.48 -5.52
C LEU A 129 5.88 -12.14 -6.89
N THR A 130 5.01 -11.15 -6.95
CA THR A 130 4.45 -10.66 -8.22
C THR A 130 5.52 -9.98 -9.08
N ALA A 131 6.40 -9.19 -8.47
CA ALA A 131 7.53 -8.55 -9.16
C ALA A 131 8.48 -9.57 -9.80
N ILE A 132 8.69 -10.74 -9.17
CA ILE A 132 9.48 -11.82 -9.77
C ILE A 132 8.81 -12.35 -11.06
N CYS A 133 7.48 -12.47 -11.09
CA CYS A 133 6.77 -12.87 -12.31
C CYS A 133 6.93 -11.83 -13.43
N ILE A 134 6.77 -10.54 -13.10
CA ILE A 134 6.97 -9.43 -14.04
C ILE A 134 8.42 -9.43 -14.55
N GLY A 135 9.40 -9.49 -13.64
CA GLY A 135 10.82 -9.45 -13.98
C GLY A 135 11.25 -10.61 -14.86
N GLN A 136 10.71 -11.80 -14.63
CA GLN A 136 10.98 -12.94 -15.50
C GLN A 136 10.34 -12.76 -16.89
N LYS A 137 9.10 -12.30 -16.96
CA LYS A 137 8.41 -11.99 -18.22
C LYS A 137 9.14 -10.94 -19.05
N ARG A 138 9.71 -9.94 -18.38
CA ARG A 138 10.49 -8.85 -18.99
C ARG A 138 11.95 -9.23 -19.28
N GLY A 139 12.41 -10.41 -18.84
CA GLY A 139 13.78 -10.86 -19.06
C GLY A 139 14.82 -10.26 -18.11
N TYR A 140 14.40 -9.65 -16.98
CA TYR A 140 15.32 -9.10 -15.96
C TYR A 140 15.99 -10.22 -15.15
N VAL A 141 15.39 -11.39 -15.09
CA VAL A 141 15.87 -12.57 -14.38
C VAL A 141 15.56 -13.83 -15.18
N SER A 142 16.45 -14.85 -15.08
CA SER A 142 16.23 -16.12 -15.72
C SER A 142 15.04 -16.88 -15.12
N MET A 143 14.37 -17.72 -15.91
CA MET A 143 13.31 -18.62 -15.44
C MET A 143 13.79 -19.54 -14.30
N VAL A 144 15.04 -20.00 -14.38
CA VAL A 144 15.62 -20.90 -13.37
C VAL A 144 15.77 -20.20 -12.03
N ASP A 145 16.35 -18.99 -12.03
CA ASP A 145 16.59 -18.23 -10.81
C ASP A 145 15.29 -17.71 -10.21
N ALA A 146 14.37 -17.22 -11.04
CA ALA A 146 13.04 -16.77 -10.60
C ALA A 146 12.28 -17.91 -9.92
N ARG A 147 12.20 -19.08 -10.55
CA ARG A 147 11.54 -20.26 -10.00
C ARG A 147 12.19 -20.74 -8.70
N LYS A 148 13.52 -20.79 -8.65
CA LYS A 148 14.27 -21.15 -7.44
C LYS A 148 13.93 -20.21 -6.27
N ARG A 149 13.92 -18.90 -6.53
CA ARG A 149 13.58 -17.87 -5.52
C ARG A 149 12.15 -18.08 -5.02
N VAL A 150 11.18 -18.25 -5.91
CA VAL A 150 9.78 -18.47 -5.55
C VAL A 150 9.61 -19.76 -4.72
N ILE A 151 10.19 -20.88 -5.13
CA ILE A 151 10.12 -22.16 -4.38
C ILE A 151 10.71 -21.99 -2.97
N ASN A 152 11.86 -21.33 -2.84
CA ASN A 152 12.48 -21.09 -1.52
C ASN A 152 11.57 -20.23 -0.64
N THR A 153 11.03 -19.14 -1.18
CA THR A 153 10.09 -18.26 -0.46
C THR A 153 8.86 -19.06 0.00
N LEU A 154 8.17 -19.75 -0.89
CA LEU A 154 6.97 -20.51 -0.54
C LEU A 154 7.25 -21.62 0.48
N ARG A 155 8.41 -22.30 0.37
CA ARG A 155 8.82 -23.31 1.35
C ARG A 155 9.07 -22.70 2.73
N PHE A 156 9.68 -21.52 2.81
CA PHE A 156 9.88 -20.81 4.06
C PHE A 156 8.55 -20.38 4.68
N LEU A 157 7.65 -19.79 3.91
CA LEU A 157 6.29 -19.39 4.33
C LEU A 157 5.50 -20.59 4.86
N TRP A 158 5.60 -21.74 4.19
CA TRP A 158 4.89 -22.95 4.59
C TRP A 158 5.45 -23.58 5.86
N LYS A 159 6.78 -23.72 5.94
CA LYS A 159 7.41 -24.58 6.96
C LYS A 159 7.99 -23.84 8.15
N LYS A 160 8.35 -22.56 8.00
CA LYS A 160 9.16 -21.86 9.00
C LYS A 160 8.57 -20.54 9.49
N LEU A 161 7.90 -19.76 8.62
CA LEU A 161 7.40 -18.46 9.02
C LEU A 161 6.30 -18.60 10.08
N PRO A 162 6.45 -17.98 11.27
CA PRO A 162 5.43 -17.98 12.32
C PRO A 162 4.10 -17.41 11.79
N ASN A 163 3.03 -18.10 12.15
CA ASN A 163 1.68 -17.71 11.76
C ASN A 163 0.68 -18.17 12.83
N HIS A 164 -0.50 -17.57 12.82
CA HIS A 164 -1.62 -18.04 13.62
C HIS A 164 -2.81 -18.34 12.72
N ARG A 165 -3.28 -19.59 12.71
CA ARG A 165 -4.37 -20.05 11.82
C ARG A 165 -4.11 -19.72 10.32
N GLY A 166 -2.84 -19.73 9.89
CA GLY A 166 -2.43 -19.41 8.53
C GLY A 166 -2.23 -17.93 8.24
N PHE A 167 -2.68 -17.02 9.10
CA PHE A 167 -2.38 -15.60 8.99
C PHE A 167 -1.00 -15.29 9.55
N PHE A 168 -0.26 -14.44 8.86
CA PHE A 168 1.12 -14.11 9.19
C PHE A 168 1.24 -12.79 9.95
N TYR A 169 2.28 -12.67 10.77
CA TYR A 169 2.62 -11.40 11.42
C TYR A 169 3.01 -10.35 10.39
N HIS A 170 2.54 -9.13 10.58
CA HIS A 170 2.76 -8.00 9.67
C HIS A 170 4.26 -7.80 9.37
N PHE A 171 5.08 -7.77 10.43
CA PHE A 171 6.52 -7.62 10.33
C PHE A 171 7.25 -8.83 10.90
N ALA A 172 8.30 -9.24 10.21
CA ALA A 172 9.15 -10.35 10.58
C ALA A 172 10.63 -9.99 10.41
N ASN A 173 11.49 -10.69 11.12
CA ASN A 173 12.92 -10.59 10.90
C ASN A 173 13.26 -11.18 9.53
N LEU A 174 13.94 -10.42 8.69
CA LEU A 174 14.33 -10.77 7.32
C LEU A 174 15.09 -12.11 7.25
N ASN A 175 15.91 -12.40 8.27
CA ASN A 175 16.81 -13.55 8.28
C ASN A 175 16.20 -14.77 8.98
N THR A 176 15.41 -14.57 10.05
CA THR A 176 14.90 -15.66 10.88
C THR A 176 13.41 -15.91 10.69
N GLY A 177 12.65 -14.91 10.26
CA GLY A 177 11.19 -14.93 10.20
C GLY A 177 10.50 -14.65 11.53
N GLU A 178 11.24 -14.42 12.61
CA GLU A 178 10.65 -14.11 13.92
C GLU A 178 9.85 -12.80 13.87
N ARG A 179 8.75 -12.77 14.63
CA ARG A 179 7.90 -11.59 14.80
C ARG A 179 8.70 -10.39 15.29
N ILE A 180 8.48 -9.21 14.69
CA ILE A 180 9.11 -7.95 15.10
C ILE A 180 8.03 -6.97 15.61
N TRP A 181 8.41 -6.12 16.59
CA TRP A 181 7.63 -5.00 17.15
C TRP A 181 6.27 -5.40 17.73
N ASP A 182 6.12 -6.61 18.23
CA ASP A 182 4.84 -7.14 18.71
C ASP A 182 3.69 -6.93 17.70
N SER A 183 4.04 -6.96 16.41
CA SER A 183 3.09 -6.76 15.33
C SER A 183 1.98 -7.84 15.36
N GLU A 184 0.78 -7.46 14.94
CA GLU A 184 -0.33 -8.38 14.80
C GLU A 184 -0.12 -9.41 13.68
N VAL A 185 -0.75 -10.56 13.73
CA VAL A 185 -1.08 -11.29 12.51
C VAL A 185 -2.09 -10.46 11.75
N SER A 186 -1.71 -10.08 10.55
CA SER A 186 -2.45 -9.10 9.77
C SER A 186 -3.37 -9.76 8.76
N SER A 187 -4.64 -9.36 8.76
CA SER A 187 -5.62 -9.87 7.81
C SER A 187 -5.34 -9.40 6.37
N VAL A 188 -5.13 -8.09 6.16
CA VAL A 188 -4.94 -7.53 4.81
C VAL A 188 -3.54 -7.78 4.26
N ASP A 189 -2.49 -7.73 5.08
CA ASP A 189 -1.13 -8.00 4.60
C ASP A 189 -0.95 -9.48 4.24
N THR A 190 -1.65 -10.38 4.97
CA THR A 190 -1.75 -11.79 4.56
C THR A 190 -2.48 -11.92 3.22
N ALA A 191 -3.56 -11.17 2.98
CA ALA A 191 -4.24 -11.20 1.68
C ALA A 191 -3.36 -10.69 0.54
N ILE A 192 -2.57 -9.63 0.75
CA ILE A 192 -1.57 -9.14 -0.22
C ILE A 192 -0.52 -10.23 -0.51
N LEU A 193 0.00 -10.89 0.53
CA LEU A 193 0.93 -12.00 0.38
C LEU A 193 0.32 -13.14 -0.46
N LEU A 194 -0.93 -13.52 -0.16
CA LEU A 194 -1.64 -14.55 -0.92
C LEU A 194 -1.85 -14.16 -2.39
N CYS A 195 -2.13 -12.89 -2.69
CA CYS A 195 -2.22 -12.43 -4.08
C CYS A 195 -0.91 -12.65 -4.83
N GLY A 196 0.24 -12.36 -4.23
CA GLY A 196 1.55 -12.66 -4.81
C GLY A 196 1.80 -14.15 -5.02
N ILE A 197 1.48 -14.97 -4.01
CA ILE A 197 1.59 -16.45 -4.07
C ILE A 197 0.74 -17.02 -5.22
N LEU A 198 -0.51 -16.59 -5.32
CA LEU A 198 -1.45 -17.05 -6.34
C LEU A 198 -1.05 -16.57 -7.75
N THR A 199 -0.41 -15.40 -7.87
CA THR A 199 0.19 -14.96 -9.14
C THR A 199 1.32 -15.90 -9.57
N CYS A 200 2.23 -16.25 -8.64
CA CYS A 200 3.29 -17.22 -8.92
C CYS A 200 2.74 -18.58 -9.32
N ARG A 201 1.70 -19.08 -8.65
CA ARG A 201 1.06 -20.36 -8.96
C ARG A 201 0.60 -20.43 -10.42
N GLN A 202 -0.02 -19.37 -10.91
CA GLN A 202 -0.51 -19.32 -12.28
C GLN A 202 0.57 -19.03 -13.31
N TYR A 203 1.62 -18.31 -12.92
CA TYR A 203 2.68 -17.92 -13.83
C TYR A 203 3.68 -19.03 -14.11
N PHE A 204 4.17 -19.71 -13.06
CA PHE A 204 5.26 -20.69 -13.21
C PHE A 204 4.81 -22.07 -13.69
N GLU A 205 3.51 -22.40 -13.59
CA GLU A 205 2.93 -23.69 -14.00
C GLU A 205 3.80 -24.91 -13.58
N ASN A 206 4.32 -24.85 -12.35
CA ASN A 206 5.28 -25.81 -11.81
C ASN A 206 4.68 -26.57 -10.62
N SER A 207 4.85 -27.89 -10.55
CA SER A 207 4.25 -28.73 -9.51
C SER A 207 4.63 -28.31 -8.09
N ASP A 208 5.92 -27.98 -7.85
CA ASP A 208 6.41 -27.60 -6.53
C ASP A 208 5.84 -26.24 -6.12
N VAL A 209 5.79 -25.28 -7.06
CA VAL A 209 5.18 -23.96 -6.82
C VAL A 209 3.70 -24.14 -6.51
N ASN A 210 2.97 -24.93 -7.30
CA ASN A 210 1.54 -25.16 -7.13
C ASN A 210 1.24 -25.81 -5.79
N GLN A 211 1.93 -26.89 -5.42
CA GLN A 211 1.73 -27.59 -4.14
C GLN A 211 2.00 -26.69 -2.94
N LEU A 212 3.08 -25.91 -2.98
CA LEU A 212 3.41 -24.99 -1.88
C LEU A 212 2.42 -23.81 -1.80
N ALA A 213 2.02 -23.25 -2.93
CA ALA A 213 1.05 -22.17 -3.00
C ALA A 213 -0.31 -22.63 -2.45
N ASP A 214 -0.79 -23.79 -2.86
CA ASP A 214 -2.04 -24.40 -2.39
C ASP A 214 -1.97 -24.70 -0.87
N ALA A 215 -0.83 -25.22 -0.38
CA ALA A 215 -0.64 -25.51 1.03
C ALA A 215 -0.70 -24.23 1.88
N VAL A 216 -0.05 -23.14 1.44
CA VAL A 216 -0.09 -21.85 2.17
C VAL A 216 -1.48 -21.24 2.11
N PHE A 217 -2.13 -21.21 0.93
CA PHE A 217 -3.45 -20.62 0.75
C PHE A 217 -4.52 -21.35 1.58
N ASN A 218 -4.57 -22.69 1.48
CA ASN A 218 -5.59 -23.50 2.14
C ASN A 218 -5.42 -23.58 3.68
N ARG A 219 -4.26 -23.21 4.21
CA ARG A 219 -4.03 -23.13 5.67
C ARG A 219 -4.71 -21.91 6.29
N VAL A 220 -5.01 -20.86 5.50
CA VAL A 220 -5.58 -19.63 6.03
C VAL A 220 -7.04 -19.85 6.43
N ASP A 221 -7.29 -19.78 7.75
CA ASP A 221 -8.60 -20.02 8.34
C ASP A 221 -9.43 -18.72 8.40
N TRP A 222 -10.09 -18.40 7.28
CA TRP A 222 -10.97 -17.23 7.18
C TRP A 222 -12.20 -17.34 8.08
N THR A 223 -12.66 -18.57 8.36
CA THR A 223 -13.79 -18.82 9.26
C THR A 223 -13.42 -18.41 10.68
N TRP A 224 -12.24 -18.82 11.16
CA TRP A 224 -11.71 -18.35 12.44
C TRP A 224 -11.58 -16.82 12.50
N LEU A 225 -11.05 -16.19 11.44
CA LEU A 225 -10.87 -14.74 11.40
C LEU A 225 -12.20 -13.99 11.51
N SER A 226 -13.28 -14.55 10.96
CA SER A 226 -14.58 -13.88 10.97
C SER A 226 -15.23 -13.81 12.36
N GLU A 227 -14.82 -14.67 13.32
CA GLU A 227 -15.45 -14.79 14.66
C GLU A 227 -16.98 -14.91 14.57
N ASP A 228 -17.50 -15.60 13.56
CA ASP A 228 -18.92 -15.69 13.23
C ASP A 228 -19.61 -14.34 12.95
N THR A 229 -18.81 -13.28 12.75
CA THR A 229 -19.29 -11.94 12.36
C THR A 229 -19.15 -11.73 10.86
N SER A 230 -19.84 -10.72 10.33
CA SER A 230 -19.73 -10.37 8.91
C SER A 230 -18.60 -9.36 8.62
N LEU A 231 -18.00 -8.75 9.63
CA LEU A 231 -16.91 -7.78 9.50
C LEU A 231 -15.61 -8.36 10.03
N LEU A 232 -14.61 -8.47 9.19
CA LEU A 232 -13.31 -9.01 9.55
C LEU A 232 -12.50 -8.04 10.43
N PRO A 233 -11.78 -8.54 11.45
CA PRO A 233 -10.86 -7.73 12.25
C PRO A 233 -9.63 -7.34 11.43
N HIS A 234 -8.98 -6.26 11.83
CA HIS A 234 -7.70 -5.86 11.23
C HIS A 234 -6.59 -6.90 11.48
N GLY A 235 -6.66 -7.62 12.57
CA GLY A 235 -5.70 -8.64 12.92
C GLY A 235 -5.93 -9.20 14.32
N TRP A 236 -4.98 -10.03 14.74
CA TRP A 236 -4.96 -10.71 16.04
C TRP A 236 -3.55 -10.69 16.63
N THR A 237 -3.43 -10.61 17.96
CA THR A 237 -2.15 -10.77 18.66
C THR A 237 -2.28 -11.78 19.80
N PRO A 238 -1.22 -12.48 20.18
CA PRO A 238 -1.27 -13.41 21.30
C PRO A 238 -1.53 -12.72 22.64
N GLU A 239 -1.23 -11.42 22.76
CA GLU A 239 -1.34 -10.66 24.01
C GLU A 239 -2.77 -10.18 24.30
N ILE A 240 -3.55 -9.84 23.26
CA ILE A 240 -4.89 -9.25 23.45
C ILE A 240 -5.99 -9.92 22.63
N GLY A 241 -5.66 -10.94 21.83
CA GLY A 241 -6.63 -11.54 20.91
C GLY A 241 -6.91 -10.67 19.69
N PHE A 242 -8.14 -10.67 19.20
CA PHE A 242 -8.53 -9.87 18.06
C PHE A 242 -8.44 -8.38 18.34
N LEU A 243 -7.91 -7.62 17.37
CA LEU A 243 -7.89 -6.17 17.43
C LEU A 243 -9.33 -5.63 17.41
N PRO A 244 -9.63 -4.53 18.13
CA PRO A 244 -10.99 -3.98 18.23
C PRO A 244 -11.46 -3.31 16.93
N TYR A 245 -10.59 -3.14 15.95
CA TYR A 245 -10.88 -2.49 14.67
C TYR A 245 -11.34 -3.51 13.64
N ARG A 246 -12.36 -3.14 12.87
CA ARG A 246 -12.94 -3.96 11.82
C ARG A 246 -12.82 -3.29 10.46
N TRP A 247 -12.78 -4.09 9.42
CA TRP A 247 -12.86 -3.64 8.05
C TRP A 247 -14.32 -3.33 7.71
N ASP A 248 -14.83 -2.20 8.20
CA ASP A 248 -16.24 -1.83 8.16
C ASP A 248 -16.59 -0.77 7.09
N GLY A 249 -15.62 -0.26 6.36
CA GLY A 249 -15.77 0.73 5.29
C GLY A 249 -14.85 0.48 4.11
N TYR A 250 -15.20 1.04 2.95
CA TYR A 250 -14.41 0.93 1.73
C TYR A 250 -12.94 1.30 1.97
N SER A 251 -12.05 0.42 1.56
CA SER A 251 -10.60 0.55 1.64
C SER A 251 -9.95 -0.51 0.73
N GLU A 252 -8.69 -0.88 0.99
CA GLU A 252 -7.99 -1.97 0.31
C GLU A 252 -8.56 -3.37 0.62
N LEU A 253 -9.59 -3.47 1.41
CA LEU A 253 -10.20 -4.70 1.94
C LEU A 253 -10.75 -5.68 0.88
N MET A 254 -11.08 -5.21 -0.32
CA MET A 254 -11.84 -6.03 -1.29
C MET A 254 -11.14 -7.34 -1.63
N MET A 255 -9.82 -7.33 -1.85
CA MET A 255 -9.06 -8.55 -2.15
C MET A 255 -9.14 -9.58 -1.02
N MET A 256 -9.14 -9.14 0.23
CA MET A 256 -9.22 -10.00 1.41
C MET A 256 -10.58 -10.70 1.48
N TYR A 257 -11.68 -9.97 1.33
CA TYR A 257 -13.03 -10.55 1.32
C TYR A 257 -13.22 -11.49 0.13
N LEU A 258 -12.75 -11.12 -1.06
CA LEU A 258 -12.87 -11.94 -2.26
C LEU A 258 -12.08 -13.24 -2.15
N LEU A 259 -10.84 -13.21 -1.64
CA LEU A 259 -10.04 -14.42 -1.39
C LEU A 259 -10.68 -15.30 -0.32
N GLY A 260 -11.17 -14.70 0.75
CA GLY A 260 -11.82 -15.43 1.83
C GLY A 260 -13.11 -16.13 1.38
N MET A 261 -13.98 -15.45 0.63
CA MET A 261 -15.18 -16.09 0.05
C MET A 261 -14.82 -17.13 -1.02
N GLY A 262 -13.75 -16.90 -1.76
CA GLY A 262 -13.26 -17.82 -2.79
C GLY A 262 -12.54 -19.05 -2.23
N SER A 263 -12.15 -19.06 -0.97
CA SER A 263 -11.51 -20.22 -0.34
C SER A 263 -12.42 -21.46 -0.36
N SER A 264 -11.83 -22.62 -0.64
CA SER A 264 -12.54 -23.90 -0.56
C SER A 264 -12.33 -24.60 0.79
N ALA A 265 -11.24 -24.29 1.50
CA ALA A 265 -10.91 -24.94 2.77
C ALA A 265 -11.66 -24.30 3.97
N HIS A 266 -11.61 -22.97 4.06
CA HIS A 266 -12.21 -22.21 5.17
C HIS A 266 -12.91 -20.96 4.64
N PRO A 267 -14.02 -21.09 3.89
CA PRO A 267 -14.63 -19.96 3.20
C PRO A 267 -15.30 -18.98 4.15
N LEU A 268 -15.24 -17.69 3.80
CA LEU A 268 -16.12 -16.69 4.39
C LEU A 268 -17.56 -16.87 3.90
N ARG A 269 -18.50 -16.48 4.73
CA ARG A 269 -19.91 -16.38 4.35
C ARG A 269 -20.08 -15.31 3.29
N VAL A 270 -20.98 -15.54 2.34
CA VAL A 270 -21.23 -14.63 1.21
C VAL A 270 -21.77 -13.26 1.65
N ASP A 271 -22.50 -13.21 2.76
CA ASP A 271 -23.05 -11.96 3.31
C ASP A 271 -21.97 -11.00 3.84
N THR A 272 -20.75 -11.46 4.10
CA THR A 272 -19.63 -10.62 4.51
C THR A 272 -19.30 -9.54 3.47
N TRP A 273 -19.47 -9.82 2.18
CA TRP A 273 -19.31 -8.82 1.11
C TRP A 273 -20.23 -7.62 1.27
N ASN A 274 -21.41 -7.84 1.86
CA ASN A 274 -22.45 -6.83 2.00
C ASN A 274 -22.34 -6.04 3.31
N ALA A 275 -21.48 -6.46 4.25
CA ALA A 275 -21.47 -5.93 5.60
C ALA A 275 -20.74 -4.59 5.72
N TRP A 276 -19.72 -4.34 4.90
CA TRP A 276 -18.94 -3.13 4.97
C TRP A 276 -19.58 -1.97 4.20
N LYS A 277 -19.36 -0.75 4.67
CA LYS A 277 -19.96 0.48 4.16
C LYS A 277 -19.30 0.92 2.86
N ARG A 278 -20.10 1.43 1.94
CA ARG A 278 -19.69 2.06 0.68
C ARG A 278 -20.15 3.50 0.69
N THR A 279 -19.51 4.30 1.55
CA THR A 279 -19.87 5.70 1.74
C THR A 279 -19.62 6.48 0.45
N ILE A 280 -20.66 7.17 -0.03
CA ILE A 280 -20.59 8.00 -1.22
C ILE A 280 -20.18 9.42 -0.80
N PHE A 281 -19.14 9.93 -1.46
CA PHE A 281 -18.70 11.31 -1.36
C PHE A 281 -19.01 12.04 -2.66
N GLU A 282 -19.11 13.37 -2.55
CA GLU A 282 -19.23 14.26 -3.70
C GLU A 282 -18.19 15.37 -3.57
N TYR A 283 -17.44 15.60 -4.65
CA TYR A 283 -16.42 16.63 -4.74
C TYR A 283 -16.42 17.20 -6.16
N ASP A 284 -16.56 18.51 -6.28
CA ASP A 284 -16.59 19.22 -7.58
C ASP A 284 -17.54 18.56 -8.60
N GLY A 285 -18.71 18.15 -8.15
CA GLY A 285 -19.74 17.48 -8.97
C GLY A 285 -19.44 16.03 -9.34
N LEU A 286 -18.35 15.45 -8.86
CA LEU A 286 -17.98 14.06 -9.05
C LEU A 286 -18.40 13.23 -7.81
N ARG A 287 -19.09 12.12 -8.05
CA ARG A 287 -19.54 11.19 -6.99
C ARG A 287 -18.73 9.90 -7.04
N TYR A 288 -18.22 9.47 -5.89
CA TYR A 288 -17.43 8.26 -5.75
C TYR A 288 -17.61 7.60 -4.39
N ILE A 289 -17.35 6.31 -4.31
CA ILE A 289 -17.25 5.57 -3.05
C ILE A 289 -15.84 5.71 -2.52
N GLY A 290 -15.70 6.07 -1.25
CA GLY A 290 -14.40 6.23 -0.61
C GLY A 290 -14.48 6.09 0.90
N ALA A 291 -13.40 6.48 1.56
CA ALA A 291 -13.28 6.69 2.98
C ALA A 291 -12.39 7.90 3.25
N PHE A 292 -12.25 8.28 4.52
CA PHE A 292 -11.33 9.34 4.95
C PHE A 292 -9.89 8.80 4.99
N ALA A 293 -9.37 8.42 3.84
CA ALA A 293 -8.09 7.77 3.72
C ALA A 293 -7.40 8.18 2.42
N PRO A 294 -6.08 8.09 2.36
CA PRO A 294 -5.28 8.43 1.19
C PRO A 294 -5.54 7.51 0.00
N LEU A 295 -4.99 7.88 -1.16
CA LEU A 295 -5.37 7.31 -2.47
C LEU A 295 -5.10 5.80 -2.62
N PHE A 296 -4.18 5.21 -1.85
CA PHE A 296 -3.85 3.78 -1.93
C PHE A 296 -5.05 2.85 -1.73
N ILE A 297 -6.09 3.28 -1.00
CA ILE A 297 -7.31 2.48 -0.77
C ILE A 297 -8.04 2.10 -2.06
N HIS A 298 -7.85 2.89 -3.11
CA HIS A 298 -8.41 2.65 -4.44
C HIS A 298 -7.52 1.79 -5.34
N GLN A 299 -6.30 1.46 -4.91
CA GLN A 299 -5.25 0.88 -5.74
C GLN A 299 -4.99 -0.60 -5.41
N TYR A 300 -4.81 -0.95 -4.13
CA TYR A 300 -4.25 -2.24 -3.72
C TYR A 300 -5.06 -3.45 -4.17
N SER A 301 -6.38 -3.45 -3.98
CA SER A 301 -7.21 -4.57 -4.47
C SER A 301 -7.19 -4.66 -5.99
N GLN A 302 -7.05 -3.53 -6.68
CA GLN A 302 -7.02 -3.46 -8.14
C GLN A 302 -5.68 -3.86 -8.75
N ALA A 303 -4.63 -4.01 -7.95
CA ALA A 303 -3.34 -4.48 -8.43
C ALA A 303 -3.44 -5.92 -8.97
N TRP A 304 -4.30 -6.76 -8.37
CA TRP A 304 -4.46 -8.16 -8.77
C TRP A 304 -5.83 -8.49 -9.33
N PHE A 305 -6.91 -8.01 -8.70
CA PHE A 305 -8.26 -8.25 -9.20
C PHE A 305 -8.60 -7.32 -10.35
N ASP A 306 -8.91 -7.88 -11.50
CA ASP A 306 -9.37 -7.11 -12.67
C ASP A 306 -10.84 -6.76 -12.54
N PHE A 307 -11.11 -5.53 -12.10
CA PHE A 307 -12.47 -4.99 -12.00
C PHE A 307 -12.92 -4.25 -13.28
N ARG A 308 -12.11 -4.19 -14.33
CA ARG A 308 -12.50 -3.53 -15.59
C ARG A 308 -13.74 -4.17 -16.20
N SER A 309 -14.67 -3.34 -16.63
CA SER A 309 -15.97 -3.77 -17.23
C SER A 309 -16.74 -4.75 -16.34
N LYS A 310 -16.60 -4.65 -15.03
CA LYS A 310 -17.29 -5.48 -14.05
C LYS A 310 -17.91 -4.61 -12.97
N ARG A 311 -19.12 -4.98 -12.58
CA ARG A 311 -19.82 -4.34 -11.47
C ARG A 311 -20.54 -5.37 -10.62
N ASP A 312 -20.62 -5.08 -9.32
CA ASP A 312 -21.57 -5.75 -8.44
C ASP A 312 -22.86 -4.92 -8.33
N ARG A 313 -23.73 -5.25 -7.39
CA ARG A 313 -24.97 -4.47 -7.16
C ARG A 313 -24.73 -3.06 -6.62
N TYR A 314 -23.51 -2.73 -6.18
CA TYR A 314 -23.19 -1.46 -5.56
C TYR A 314 -22.44 -0.51 -6.50
N ALA A 315 -21.43 -1.02 -7.24
CA ALA A 315 -20.55 -0.16 -8.04
C ALA A 315 -19.81 -0.90 -9.15
N ASP A 316 -19.34 -0.13 -10.11
CA ASP A 316 -18.15 -0.39 -10.90
C ASP A 316 -16.96 0.18 -10.14
N TYR A 317 -16.17 -0.70 -9.51
CA TYR A 317 -15.05 -0.26 -8.66
C TYR A 317 -13.85 0.23 -9.47
N PHE A 318 -13.68 -0.18 -10.72
CA PHE A 318 -12.65 0.37 -11.57
C PHE A 318 -12.99 1.82 -11.93
N GLN A 319 -14.19 2.07 -12.42
CA GLN A 319 -14.66 3.43 -12.71
C GLN A 319 -14.68 4.31 -11.45
N ASN A 320 -15.02 3.74 -10.30
CA ASN A 320 -14.94 4.43 -9.02
C ASN A 320 -13.52 4.91 -8.72
N SER A 321 -12.50 4.08 -8.96
CA SER A 321 -11.10 4.45 -8.72
C SER A 321 -10.60 5.49 -9.72
N VAL A 322 -11.08 5.46 -10.97
CA VAL A 322 -10.84 6.51 -11.95
C VAL A 322 -11.37 7.87 -11.44
N ILE A 323 -12.63 7.90 -10.99
CA ILE A 323 -13.25 9.12 -10.46
C ILE A 323 -12.53 9.60 -9.21
N ALA A 324 -12.20 8.70 -8.28
CA ALA A 324 -11.48 9.03 -7.05
C ALA A 324 -10.08 9.61 -7.33
N THR A 325 -9.38 9.11 -8.35
CA THR A 325 -8.07 9.64 -8.78
C THR A 325 -8.21 11.05 -9.34
N GLU A 326 -9.23 11.31 -10.17
CA GLU A 326 -9.50 12.66 -10.70
C GLU A 326 -9.89 13.63 -9.59
N VAL A 327 -10.74 13.21 -8.65
CA VAL A 327 -11.09 14.01 -7.45
C VAL A 327 -9.84 14.36 -6.67
N HIS A 328 -8.96 13.39 -6.45
CA HIS A 328 -7.71 13.59 -5.73
C HIS A 328 -6.78 14.59 -6.42
N ARG A 329 -6.64 14.50 -7.75
CA ARG A 329 -5.89 15.48 -8.57
C ARG A 329 -6.47 16.88 -8.40
N ARG A 330 -7.79 17.07 -8.57
CA ARG A 330 -8.45 18.37 -8.40
C ARG A 330 -8.25 18.93 -7.01
N PHE A 331 -8.36 18.09 -5.98
CA PHE A 331 -8.11 18.48 -4.59
C PHE A 331 -6.68 19.02 -4.39
N CYS A 332 -5.66 18.35 -4.91
CA CYS A 332 -4.29 18.87 -4.85
C CYS A 332 -4.16 20.21 -5.58
N LEU A 333 -4.81 20.36 -6.75
CA LEU A 333 -4.79 21.63 -7.51
C LEU A 333 -5.48 22.79 -6.78
N GLU A 334 -6.55 22.51 -6.06
CA GLU A 334 -7.24 23.52 -5.22
C GLU A 334 -6.36 24.00 -4.07
N LEU A 335 -5.50 23.13 -3.55
CA LEU A 335 -4.56 23.45 -2.47
C LEU A 335 -3.35 24.28 -2.90
N ARG A 336 -3.21 24.66 -4.17
CA ARG A 336 -2.08 25.50 -4.69
C ARG A 336 -1.87 26.79 -3.91
N GLY A 337 -2.94 27.41 -3.44
CA GLY A 337 -2.84 28.63 -2.63
C GLY A 337 -2.10 28.42 -1.30
N GLN A 338 -2.12 27.20 -0.76
CA GLN A 338 -1.46 26.81 0.48
C GLN A 338 -0.13 26.08 0.21
N PHE A 339 -0.07 25.28 -0.85
CA PHE A 339 1.09 24.49 -1.27
C PHE A 339 1.42 24.80 -2.74
N PRO A 340 2.24 25.83 -3.01
CA PRO A 340 2.47 26.33 -4.38
C PRO A 340 3.11 25.33 -5.34
N ASP A 341 3.78 24.29 -4.84
CA ASP A 341 4.39 23.25 -5.67
C ASP A 341 3.34 22.36 -6.37
N TYR A 342 2.13 22.22 -5.80
CA TYR A 342 1.09 21.45 -6.44
C TYR A 342 0.72 22.01 -7.80
N SER A 343 0.71 21.17 -8.82
CA SER A 343 0.46 21.53 -10.22
C SER A 343 -0.14 20.36 -10.99
N GLU A 344 -0.48 20.57 -12.25
CA GLU A 344 -0.95 19.50 -13.15
C GLU A 344 0.04 18.33 -13.26
N ASP A 345 1.32 18.62 -13.06
CA ASP A 345 2.43 17.67 -13.17
C ASP A 345 3.07 17.33 -11.82
N PHE A 346 2.54 17.85 -10.70
CA PHE A 346 3.05 17.57 -9.36
C PHE A 346 1.92 17.48 -8.33
N TRP A 347 1.43 16.28 -8.12
CA TRP A 347 0.34 15.96 -7.19
C TRP A 347 0.40 14.49 -6.76
N GLY A 348 -0.33 14.15 -5.71
CA GLY A 348 -0.48 12.76 -5.26
C GLY A 348 -0.15 12.61 -3.78
N ILE A 349 -1.20 12.39 -2.98
CA ILE A 349 -1.12 12.22 -1.54
C ILE A 349 -1.53 10.78 -1.20
N THR A 350 -0.65 10.08 -0.50
CA THR A 350 -0.96 8.76 0.06
C THR A 350 -0.24 8.61 1.40
N ALA A 351 -0.45 7.53 2.13
CA ALA A 351 0.33 7.26 3.33
C ALA A 351 1.82 7.18 2.97
N SER A 352 2.66 7.95 3.62
CA SER A 352 4.09 8.04 3.30
C SER A 352 4.92 8.55 4.47
N ASP A 353 6.22 8.49 4.35
CA ASP A 353 7.12 9.23 5.22
C ASP A 353 6.99 10.74 5.02
N SER A 354 7.46 11.49 5.98
CA SER A 354 7.58 12.94 5.99
C SER A 354 8.82 13.34 6.76
N ALA A 355 9.16 14.63 6.75
CA ALA A 355 10.26 15.17 7.58
C ALA A 355 10.10 14.85 9.08
N ASN A 356 8.91 14.47 9.53
CA ASN A 356 8.57 14.17 10.93
C ASN A 356 8.17 12.69 11.16
N GLY A 357 8.51 11.79 10.24
CA GLY A 357 8.17 10.38 10.28
C GLY A 357 6.98 10.03 9.41
N TYR A 358 6.50 8.77 9.51
CA TYR A 358 5.44 8.23 8.68
C TYR A 358 4.06 8.82 9.05
N VAL A 359 3.31 9.25 8.04
CA VAL A 359 1.99 9.87 8.20
C VAL A 359 0.97 9.22 7.27
N VAL A 360 -0.22 8.91 7.79
CA VAL A 360 -1.40 8.66 6.98
C VAL A 360 -2.00 10.01 6.63
N TRP A 361 -1.60 10.53 5.47
CA TRP A 361 -2.05 11.83 5.00
C TRP A 361 -3.54 11.84 4.71
N GLY A 362 -4.15 13.01 4.83
CA GLY A 362 -5.52 13.22 4.42
C GLY A 362 -5.72 13.13 2.91
N GLY A 363 -6.95 13.19 2.51
CA GLY A 363 -7.37 13.22 1.12
C GLY A 363 -8.75 13.84 1.00
N PRO A 364 -9.33 13.93 -0.21
CA PRO A 364 -10.68 14.45 -0.35
C PRO A 364 -11.69 13.57 0.42
N PRO A 365 -12.64 14.14 1.14
CA PRO A 365 -12.94 15.57 1.28
C PRO A 365 -12.21 16.26 2.44
N ALA A 366 -10.92 16.40 2.43
CA ALA A 366 -10.12 17.22 3.36
C ALA A 366 -10.11 16.72 4.82
N ILE A 367 -9.81 15.46 5.05
CA ILE A 367 -9.68 14.92 6.41
C ILE A 367 -8.26 14.41 6.62
N GLY A 368 -7.68 14.83 7.73
CA GLY A 368 -6.34 14.47 8.16
C GLY A 368 -5.29 15.53 7.84
N PRO A 369 -4.05 15.29 8.25
CA PRO A 369 -2.93 16.20 8.01
C PRO A 369 -2.57 16.27 6.52
N ILE A 370 -2.15 17.45 6.05
CA ILE A 370 -1.59 17.70 4.72
C ILE A 370 -0.49 18.73 4.89
N ASP A 371 0.67 18.53 4.29
CA ASP A 371 1.82 19.43 4.43
C ASP A 371 2.47 19.85 3.11
N GLY A 372 1.90 19.46 1.97
CA GLY A 372 2.43 19.71 0.64
C GLY A 372 3.36 18.60 0.10
N SER A 373 3.57 17.51 0.86
CA SER A 373 4.32 16.35 0.39
C SER A 373 3.61 15.65 -0.75
N VAL A 374 4.40 15.09 -1.68
CA VAL A 374 3.94 14.23 -2.78
C VAL A 374 4.62 12.87 -2.65
N ALA A 375 3.82 11.80 -2.77
CA ALA A 375 4.31 10.44 -2.83
C ALA A 375 4.19 9.92 -4.27
N PRO A 376 5.29 9.53 -4.94
CA PRO A 376 5.24 9.00 -6.30
C PRO A 376 4.32 7.80 -6.47
N SER A 377 4.18 6.97 -5.42
CA SER A 377 3.28 5.80 -5.42
C SER A 377 1.79 6.17 -5.55
N ALA A 378 1.38 7.37 -5.16
CA ALA A 378 0.01 7.84 -5.36
C ALA A 378 -0.33 7.95 -6.86
N ALA A 379 0.58 8.51 -7.66
CA ALA A 379 0.46 8.54 -9.12
C ALA A 379 0.72 7.15 -9.73
N GLY A 380 1.80 6.48 -9.31
CA GLY A 380 2.20 5.17 -9.82
C GLY A 380 1.13 4.09 -9.66
N GLY A 381 0.53 4.00 -8.48
CA GLY A 381 -0.58 3.09 -8.21
C GLY A 381 -1.87 3.42 -8.95
N SER A 382 -1.97 4.62 -9.54
CA SER A 382 -3.14 5.08 -10.31
C SER A 382 -2.93 5.05 -11.84
N LEU A 383 -1.80 4.53 -12.31
CA LEU A 383 -1.46 4.47 -13.74
C LEU A 383 -2.58 3.92 -14.64
N PRO A 384 -3.26 2.78 -14.31
CA PRO A 384 -4.33 2.28 -15.15
C PRO A 384 -5.60 3.13 -15.12
N PHE A 385 -5.78 3.96 -14.09
CA PHE A 385 -6.98 4.77 -13.92
C PHE A 385 -6.90 6.07 -14.73
N MET A 386 -5.72 6.68 -14.74
CA MET A 386 -5.47 7.97 -15.44
C MET A 386 -4.04 7.99 -16.02
N PRO A 387 -3.74 7.23 -17.11
CA PRO A 387 -2.36 7.03 -17.56
C PRO A 387 -1.60 8.32 -17.81
N GLN A 388 -2.13 9.22 -18.64
CA GLN A 388 -1.41 10.43 -19.05
C GLN A 388 -1.15 11.42 -17.88
N PRO A 389 -2.13 11.76 -17.02
CA PRO A 389 -1.86 12.62 -15.87
C PRO A 389 -0.84 12.02 -14.89
N THR A 390 -0.90 10.73 -14.64
CA THR A 390 0.00 10.07 -13.67
C THR A 390 1.43 9.93 -14.21
N ILE A 391 1.60 9.62 -15.51
CA ILE A 391 2.93 9.58 -16.15
C ILE A 391 3.58 10.95 -16.13
N ARG A 392 2.83 12.03 -16.37
CA ARG A 392 3.37 13.39 -16.28
C ARG A 392 3.93 13.68 -14.89
N VAL A 393 3.23 13.29 -13.81
CA VAL A 393 3.74 13.44 -12.44
C VAL A 393 5.04 12.68 -12.25
N LEU A 394 5.08 11.42 -12.64
CA LEU A 394 6.26 10.58 -12.47
C LEU A 394 7.46 11.12 -13.25
N ARG A 395 7.25 11.54 -14.51
CA ARG A 395 8.29 12.19 -15.33
C ARG A 395 8.75 13.51 -14.74
N HIS A 396 7.81 14.33 -14.26
CA HIS A 396 8.13 15.61 -13.61
C HIS A 396 9.03 15.40 -12.39
N ILE A 397 8.68 14.47 -11.52
CA ILE A 397 9.49 14.15 -10.34
C ILE A 397 10.88 13.68 -10.76
N LYS A 398 11.00 12.76 -11.72
CA LYS A 398 12.30 12.28 -12.20
C LYS A 398 13.13 13.40 -12.82
N ASN A 399 12.54 14.24 -13.67
CA ASN A 399 13.27 15.25 -14.43
C ASN A 399 13.71 16.44 -13.58
N ASN A 400 12.91 16.86 -12.60
CA ASN A 400 13.19 18.05 -11.80
C ASN A 400 13.83 17.74 -10.43
N TYR A 401 13.69 16.53 -9.93
CA TYR A 401 14.16 16.13 -8.59
C TYR A 401 14.92 14.79 -8.60
N GLY A 402 15.31 14.29 -9.78
CA GLY A 402 15.86 12.94 -9.95
C GLY A 402 17.13 12.67 -9.15
N ASP A 403 18.01 13.66 -8.97
CA ASP A 403 19.21 13.55 -8.14
C ASP A 403 18.91 13.25 -6.66
N ARG A 404 17.70 13.61 -6.18
CA ARG A 404 17.24 13.40 -4.80
C ARG A 404 16.09 12.40 -4.69
N ALA A 405 15.17 12.39 -5.64
CA ALA A 405 13.94 11.60 -5.61
C ALA A 405 14.01 10.30 -6.44
N TRP A 406 15.08 10.07 -7.19
CA TRP A 406 15.31 8.86 -7.99
C TRP A 406 16.53 8.11 -7.49
N SER A 407 16.48 6.79 -7.46
CA SER A 407 17.51 5.93 -6.89
C SER A 407 17.77 4.70 -7.75
N ALA A 408 18.66 3.81 -7.27
CA ALA A 408 18.88 2.49 -7.87
C ALA A 408 17.62 1.61 -7.90
N TYR A 409 16.59 1.95 -7.12
CA TYR A 409 15.31 1.24 -7.03
C TYR A 409 14.11 2.07 -7.55
N GLY A 410 14.37 3.11 -8.33
CA GLY A 410 13.37 4.06 -8.78
C GLY A 410 13.10 5.16 -7.75
N PHE A 411 11.85 5.55 -7.59
CA PHE A 411 11.47 6.66 -6.72
C PHE A 411 11.66 6.35 -5.24
N VAL A 412 12.13 7.36 -4.48
CA VAL A 412 12.02 7.37 -3.01
C VAL A 412 10.55 7.48 -2.60
N ASN A 413 10.23 7.21 -1.33
CA ASN A 413 8.86 7.12 -0.85
C ASN A 413 8.07 8.43 -1.00
N ALA A 414 8.66 9.58 -0.61
CA ALA A 414 8.00 10.87 -0.72
C ALA A 414 8.97 12.04 -0.84
N LEU A 415 8.46 13.22 -1.22
CA LEU A 415 9.22 14.45 -1.31
C LEU A 415 8.34 15.67 -1.01
N ASN A 416 8.98 16.72 -0.48
CA ASN A 416 8.39 18.03 -0.25
C ASN A 416 9.39 19.12 -0.64
N PRO A 417 9.43 19.53 -1.92
CA PRO A 417 10.42 20.47 -2.43
C PRO A 417 10.37 21.84 -1.73
N ALA A 418 9.16 22.35 -1.41
CA ALA A 418 8.99 23.62 -0.70
C ALA A 418 9.68 23.63 0.67
N ARG A 419 9.80 22.47 1.31
CA ARG A 419 10.51 22.29 2.58
C ARG A 419 11.97 21.83 2.39
N GLY A 420 12.42 21.64 1.15
CA GLY A 420 13.73 21.07 0.84
C GLY A 420 13.92 19.64 1.32
N TRP A 421 12.82 18.90 1.61
CA TRP A 421 12.84 17.55 2.14
C TRP A 421 12.61 16.51 1.04
N TYR A 422 13.42 15.48 1.05
CA TYR A 422 13.34 14.32 0.16
C TYR A 422 13.62 13.09 1.01
N ASP A 423 12.76 12.08 0.88
CA ASP A 423 12.98 10.85 1.60
C ASP A 423 14.26 10.14 1.14
N THR A 424 14.84 9.38 2.03
CA THR A 424 16.02 8.54 1.75
C THR A 424 15.64 7.08 1.61
N ASP A 425 14.39 6.73 1.88
CA ASP A 425 13.90 5.36 1.86
C ASP A 425 13.09 5.07 0.59
N VAL A 426 13.25 3.85 0.11
CA VAL A 426 12.34 3.19 -0.83
C VAL A 426 11.52 2.20 -0.03
N VAL A 427 10.19 2.31 -0.10
CA VAL A 427 9.25 1.48 0.66
C VAL A 427 8.69 0.37 -0.23
N GLY A 428 8.78 -0.88 0.22
CA GLY A 428 8.48 -2.06 -0.58
C GLY A 428 7.04 -2.11 -1.10
N ILE A 429 6.05 -1.76 -0.28
CA ILE A 429 4.63 -1.78 -0.70
C ILE A 429 4.31 -0.68 -1.72
N ASP A 430 4.94 0.49 -1.61
CA ASP A 430 4.72 1.62 -2.52
C ASP A 430 5.41 1.38 -3.88
N THR A 431 6.63 0.83 -3.84
CA THR A 431 7.32 0.34 -5.03
C THR A 431 6.54 -0.79 -5.70
N GLY A 432 5.98 -1.69 -4.90
CA GLY A 432 5.22 -2.84 -5.38
C GLY A 432 3.93 -2.47 -6.09
N VAL A 433 3.09 -1.62 -5.49
CA VAL A 433 1.86 -1.18 -6.15
C VAL A 433 2.17 -0.38 -7.42
N THR A 434 3.21 0.45 -7.41
CA THR A 434 3.63 1.22 -8.57
C THR A 434 4.04 0.29 -9.73
N MET A 435 4.90 -0.71 -9.47
CA MET A 435 5.35 -1.68 -10.46
C MET A 435 4.20 -2.50 -11.06
N ILE A 436 3.34 -3.05 -10.19
CA ILE A 436 2.22 -3.89 -10.65
C ILE A 436 1.24 -3.08 -11.48
N MET A 437 0.92 -1.87 -11.06
CA MET A 437 -0.03 -1.03 -11.78
C MET A 437 0.57 -0.44 -13.06
N ALA A 438 1.88 -0.23 -13.13
CA ALA A 438 2.56 0.09 -14.38
C ALA A 438 2.47 -1.07 -15.37
N GLU A 439 2.79 -2.30 -14.97
CA GLU A 439 2.67 -3.48 -15.83
C GLU A 439 1.22 -3.72 -16.27
N ASN A 440 0.25 -3.51 -15.37
CA ASN A 440 -1.16 -3.61 -15.72
C ASN A 440 -1.61 -2.52 -16.71
N ALA A 441 -1.13 -1.29 -16.58
CA ALA A 441 -1.40 -0.22 -17.55
C ALA A 441 -0.78 -0.50 -18.92
N ARG A 442 0.40 -1.12 -18.94
CA ARG A 442 1.13 -1.46 -20.17
C ARG A 442 0.55 -2.67 -20.90
N THR A 443 0.24 -3.74 -20.17
CA THR A 443 -0.08 -5.03 -20.78
C THR A 443 -1.27 -5.77 -20.18
N GLY A 444 -1.71 -5.42 -18.98
CA GLY A 444 -2.71 -6.20 -18.22
C GLY A 444 -2.20 -7.53 -17.67
N PHE A 445 -0.90 -7.77 -17.73
CA PHE A 445 -0.31 -9.07 -17.42
C PHE A 445 -0.65 -9.62 -16.04
N VAL A 446 -0.57 -8.79 -14.99
CA VAL A 446 -0.83 -9.28 -13.64
C VAL A 446 -2.31 -9.63 -13.50
N TRP A 447 -3.21 -8.82 -14.03
CA TRP A 447 -4.64 -9.12 -14.07
C TRP A 447 -4.94 -10.43 -14.79
N GLU A 448 -4.41 -10.60 -16.02
CA GLU A 448 -4.62 -11.82 -16.81
C GLU A 448 -4.10 -13.06 -16.09
N THR A 449 -2.94 -12.96 -15.45
CA THR A 449 -2.32 -14.07 -14.73
C THR A 449 -3.07 -14.39 -13.45
N PHE A 450 -3.30 -13.40 -12.60
CA PHE A 450 -3.95 -13.59 -11.31
C PHE A 450 -5.39 -14.09 -11.46
N MET A 451 -6.16 -13.52 -12.39
CA MET A 451 -7.55 -13.90 -12.61
C MET A 451 -7.74 -15.31 -13.20
N LYS A 452 -6.68 -16.06 -13.51
CA LYS A 452 -6.79 -17.50 -13.81
C LYS A 452 -7.10 -18.31 -12.56
N ASN A 453 -6.80 -17.82 -11.36
CA ASN A 453 -7.03 -18.50 -10.10
C ASN A 453 -8.52 -18.76 -9.86
N PRO A 454 -8.94 -20.02 -9.57
CA PRO A 454 -10.33 -20.35 -9.33
C PRO A 454 -10.90 -19.63 -8.10
N GLU A 455 -10.10 -19.40 -7.08
CA GLU A 455 -10.51 -18.69 -5.87
C GLU A 455 -10.87 -17.22 -6.15
N ALA A 456 -10.09 -16.55 -6.99
CA ALA A 456 -10.38 -15.17 -7.39
C ALA A 456 -11.69 -15.10 -8.19
N LYS A 457 -11.88 -16.00 -9.15
CA LYS A 457 -13.12 -16.08 -9.94
C LYS A 457 -14.34 -16.39 -9.06
N ARG A 458 -14.21 -17.39 -8.19
CA ARG A 458 -15.27 -17.79 -7.27
C ARG A 458 -15.64 -16.66 -6.31
N GLY A 459 -14.65 -15.97 -5.74
CA GLY A 459 -14.88 -14.84 -4.85
C GLY A 459 -15.67 -13.73 -5.54
N MET A 460 -15.28 -13.34 -6.75
CA MET A 460 -15.99 -12.33 -7.54
C MET A 460 -17.41 -12.80 -7.91
N GLN A 461 -17.58 -14.05 -8.28
CA GLN A 461 -18.91 -14.62 -8.58
C GLN A 461 -19.84 -14.58 -7.36
N LEU A 462 -19.33 -15.00 -6.19
CA LEU A 462 -20.08 -14.99 -4.93
C LEU A 462 -20.40 -13.57 -4.45
N ALA A 463 -19.52 -12.60 -4.72
CA ALA A 463 -19.78 -11.19 -4.48
C ALA A 463 -20.78 -10.56 -5.45
N GLY A 464 -21.21 -11.30 -6.47
CA GLY A 464 -22.22 -10.87 -7.44
C GLY A 464 -21.69 -10.00 -8.57
N PHE A 465 -20.39 -10.04 -8.85
CA PHE A 465 -19.82 -9.33 -9.99
C PHE A 465 -20.33 -9.91 -11.32
N GLN A 466 -20.74 -8.99 -12.19
CA GLN A 466 -21.16 -9.28 -13.54
C GLN A 466 -20.37 -8.44 -14.53
N THR A 467 -19.97 -9.04 -15.64
CA THR A 467 -19.41 -8.31 -16.77
C THR A 467 -20.51 -7.55 -17.49
N TYR A 468 -20.26 -6.31 -17.86
CA TYR A 468 -21.15 -5.52 -18.68
C TYR A 468 -20.38 -4.94 -19.87
N TYR A 469 -21.09 -4.81 -20.98
CA TYR A 469 -20.52 -4.19 -22.17
C TYR A 469 -20.67 -2.68 -22.05
N GLN A 470 -19.57 -1.96 -22.08
CA GLN A 470 -19.62 -0.51 -22.34
C GLN A 470 -19.69 -0.35 -23.86
N PRO A 471 -20.77 0.20 -24.45
CA PRO A 471 -20.75 0.52 -25.84
C PRO A 471 -19.59 1.50 -26.10
N SER A 472 -18.77 1.19 -27.10
CA SER A 472 -17.79 2.16 -27.61
C SER A 472 -18.56 3.42 -28.01
N VAL A 473 -18.20 4.55 -27.39
CA VAL A 473 -18.68 5.84 -27.88
C VAL A 473 -17.92 6.09 -29.19
N GLU A 474 -18.60 5.91 -30.33
CA GLU A 474 -18.14 6.32 -31.64
C GLU A 474 -17.96 7.86 -31.73
#